data_39396f1b978562ce052c12067c854666
#
_entry.id   39396f1b978562ce052c12067c854666
#
_cell.length_a   1.000
_cell.length_b   1.000
_cell.length_c   1.000
_cell.angle_alpha   90.00
_cell.angle_beta   90.00
_cell.angle_gamma   90.00
#
_symmetry.space_group_name_H-M   'P 1'
#
loop_
_entity.id
_entity.type
_entity.pdbx_description
1 polymer ?
#
loop_
_entity_poly.entity_id
_entity_poly.type
_entity_poly.pdbx_seq_one_letter_code
_entity_poly.pdbx_strand_id
1 'polypeptide(L)'
;FTVSERWVGDLSNGVIKLGERATLLHGLNTPECGLLSMMRCYDPNDRAHILELFEQAATSSSYFCYSTTIGLPNGHRQPVFCVGESDGLEQSSTGSMIGIFVFPRFKLAAAPSLRALS
;
A
#
# COMPACT_ATOMS: atom_id res chain seq x y z
N PHE A 1 -15.65 -9.35 2.81
CA PHE A 1 -15.89 -8.14 2.02
C PHE A 1 -14.60 -7.34 1.88
N THR A 2 -14.04 -7.30 0.68
CA THR A 2 -12.77 -6.63 0.44
C THR A 2 -12.87 -5.73 -0.79
N VAL A 3 -12.03 -4.70 -0.78
CA VAL A 3 -11.80 -3.87 -1.96
C VAL A 3 -10.39 -4.16 -2.42
N SER A 4 -10.20 -4.40 -3.71
CA SER A 4 -8.87 -4.54 -4.27
C SER A 4 -8.73 -3.63 -5.47
N GLU A 5 -7.53 -3.09 -5.66
CA GLU A 5 -7.29 -2.12 -6.72
C GLU A 5 -5.84 -2.12 -7.12
N ARG A 6 -5.60 -1.99 -8.42
CA ARG A 6 -4.25 -1.95 -8.97
C ARG A 6 -3.55 -0.64 -8.67
N TRP A 7 -2.24 -0.70 -8.63
CA TRP A 7 -1.39 0.48 -8.56
C TRP A 7 -0.18 0.28 -9.47
N VAL A 8 0.41 1.38 -9.89
CA VAL A 8 1.64 1.34 -10.67
C VAL A 8 2.63 2.32 -10.04
N GLY A 9 3.90 2.01 -10.19
CA GLY A 9 4.95 2.87 -9.68
C GLY A 9 6.01 3.12 -10.73
N ASP A 10 6.61 4.29 -10.64
CA ASP A 10 7.75 4.68 -11.47
C ASP A 10 8.95 4.79 -10.55
N LEU A 11 9.86 3.82 -10.67
CA LEU A 11 11.04 3.77 -9.81
C LEU A 11 12.04 4.88 -10.11
N SER A 12 11.98 5.45 -11.32
CA SER A 12 12.94 6.49 -11.69
C SER A 12 12.67 7.80 -10.97
N ASN A 13 11.43 8.08 -10.61
CA ASN A 13 11.07 9.31 -9.90
C ASN A 13 10.36 9.08 -8.56
N GLY A 14 10.16 7.82 -8.17
CA GLY A 14 9.56 7.50 -6.89
C GLY A 14 8.08 7.85 -6.76
N VAL A 15 7.36 7.90 -7.87
CA VAL A 15 5.94 8.25 -7.90
C VAL A 15 5.10 6.99 -7.99
N ILE A 16 4.07 6.92 -7.15
CA ILE A 16 3.10 5.83 -7.15
C ILE A 16 1.76 6.39 -7.62
N LYS A 17 1.10 5.66 -8.53
CA LYS A 17 -0.24 6.01 -9.02
C LYS A 17 -1.23 5.00 -8.49
N LEU A 18 -2.22 5.49 -7.76
CA LEU A 18 -3.25 4.66 -7.16
C LEU A 18 -4.56 4.84 -7.91
N GLY A 19 -5.42 3.82 -7.84
CA GLY A 19 -6.77 3.98 -8.33
C GLY A 19 -7.60 4.83 -7.37
N GLU A 20 -8.83 5.09 -7.76
CA GLU A 20 -9.70 6.00 -7.02
C GLU A 20 -9.98 5.54 -5.60
N ARG A 21 -10.31 4.25 -5.43
CA ARG A 21 -10.63 3.73 -4.10
C ARG A 21 -9.41 3.66 -3.20
N ALA A 22 -8.28 3.25 -3.75
CA ALA A 22 -7.05 3.19 -2.99
C ALA A 22 -6.63 4.58 -2.52
N THR A 23 -6.84 5.59 -3.35
CA THR A 23 -6.58 6.98 -3.00
C THR A 23 -7.42 7.41 -1.81
N LEU A 24 -8.72 7.14 -1.87
CA LEU A 24 -9.65 7.46 -0.79
C LEU A 24 -9.30 6.72 0.50
N LEU A 25 -9.03 5.44 0.39
CA LEU A 25 -8.75 4.62 1.57
C LEU A 25 -7.40 4.93 2.21
N HIS A 26 -6.47 5.50 1.44
CA HIS A 26 -5.21 6.00 1.98
C HIS A 26 -5.37 7.40 2.60
N GLY A 27 -6.50 8.05 2.38
CA GLY A 27 -6.69 9.41 2.86
C GLY A 27 -5.92 10.44 2.07
N LEU A 28 -5.62 10.14 0.81
CA LEU A 28 -4.87 11.05 -0.07
C LEU A 28 -5.80 11.91 -0.89
N ASN A 29 -5.32 13.08 -1.29
CA ASN A 29 -6.10 14.02 -2.09
C ASN A 29 -5.96 13.80 -3.58
N THR A 30 -4.89 13.15 -4.00
CA THR A 30 -4.61 12.92 -5.41
C THR A 30 -4.21 11.46 -5.64
N PRO A 31 -4.49 10.91 -6.83
CA PRO A 31 -4.11 9.53 -7.14
C PRO A 31 -2.61 9.33 -7.35
N GLU A 32 -1.88 10.40 -7.57
CA GLU A 32 -0.42 10.34 -7.72
C GLU A 32 0.24 10.88 -6.47
N CYS A 33 1.18 10.13 -5.92
CA CYS A 33 1.91 10.59 -4.75
C CYS A 33 3.33 10.03 -4.77
N GLY A 34 4.22 10.71 -4.08
CA GLY A 34 5.56 10.19 -3.87
C GLY A 34 5.54 9.04 -2.89
N LEU A 35 6.53 8.16 -2.99
CA LEU A 35 6.63 7.00 -2.10
C LEU A 35 6.64 7.41 -0.63
N LEU A 36 7.37 8.45 -0.28
CA LEU A 36 7.44 8.89 1.11
C LEU A 36 6.11 9.44 1.62
N SER A 37 5.34 10.08 0.74
CA SER A 37 4.00 10.55 1.11
C SER A 37 3.07 9.38 1.39
N MET A 38 3.21 8.30 0.61
CA MET A 38 2.43 7.09 0.86
C MET A 38 2.84 6.44 2.19
N MET A 39 4.16 6.43 2.49
CA MET A 39 4.63 5.87 3.75
C MET A 39 4.04 6.58 4.96
N ARG A 40 3.79 7.88 4.85
CA ARG A 40 3.19 8.64 5.96
C ARG A 40 1.78 8.20 6.28
N CYS A 41 1.09 7.54 5.35
CA CYS A 41 -0.24 7.00 5.60
C CYS A 41 -0.21 5.79 6.53
N TYR A 42 0.92 5.12 6.63
CA TYR A 42 1.05 3.82 7.28
C TYR A 42 1.50 3.93 8.73
N ASP A 43 1.29 2.84 9.46
CA ASP A 43 1.75 2.72 10.84
C ASP A 43 3.25 3.00 10.90
N PRO A 44 3.68 3.92 11.77
CA PRO A 44 5.11 4.27 11.89
C PRO A 44 6.02 3.06 12.13
N ASN A 45 5.52 2.05 12.83
CA ASN A 45 6.33 0.86 13.14
C ASN A 45 6.64 0.02 11.91
N ASP A 46 5.87 0.17 10.83
CA ASP A 46 6.02 -0.63 9.62
C ASP A 46 6.78 0.09 8.51
N ARG A 47 6.96 1.40 8.64
CA ARG A 47 7.48 2.22 7.54
C ARG A 47 8.87 1.84 7.09
N ALA A 48 9.77 1.59 8.02
CA ALA A 48 11.16 1.27 7.66
C ALA A 48 11.23 -0.02 6.86
N HIS A 49 10.49 -1.03 7.29
CA HIS A 49 10.47 -2.31 6.59
C HIS A 49 9.86 -2.18 5.19
N ILE A 50 8.75 -1.46 5.09
CA ILE A 50 8.07 -1.28 3.80
C ILE A 50 8.96 -0.50 2.84
N LEU A 51 9.59 0.56 3.31
CA LEU A 51 10.51 1.34 2.49
C LEU A 51 11.65 0.49 1.97
N GLU A 52 12.18 -0.39 2.80
CA GLU A 52 13.24 -1.31 2.41
C GLU A 52 12.80 -2.24 1.28
N LEU A 53 11.55 -2.72 1.32
CA LEU A 53 11.02 -3.55 0.25
C LEU A 53 10.98 -2.79 -1.08
N PHE A 54 10.54 -1.53 -1.06
CA PHE A 54 10.54 -0.70 -2.26
C PHE A 54 11.95 -0.41 -2.76
N GLU A 55 12.89 -0.19 -1.86
CA GLU A 55 14.28 0.04 -2.24
C GLU A 55 14.89 -1.18 -2.91
N GLN A 56 14.61 -2.36 -2.40
CA GLN A 56 15.07 -3.60 -3.02
C GLN A 56 14.44 -3.80 -4.39
N ALA A 57 13.15 -3.48 -4.51
CA ALA A 57 12.45 -3.58 -5.78
C ALA A 57 13.01 -2.62 -6.82
N ALA A 58 13.55 -1.50 -6.38
CA ALA A 58 14.17 -0.53 -7.28
C ALA A 58 15.50 -1.02 -7.83
N THR A 59 16.23 -1.83 -7.08
CA THR A 59 17.57 -2.25 -7.48
C THR A 59 17.61 -3.57 -8.24
N SER A 60 16.61 -4.42 -8.04
CA SER A 60 16.58 -5.72 -8.71
C SER A 60 15.15 -6.15 -8.94
N SER A 61 14.97 -6.98 -9.96
CA SER A 61 13.68 -7.59 -10.26
C SER A 61 13.21 -8.36 -9.03
N SER A 62 12.02 -8.05 -8.53
CA SER A 62 11.54 -8.54 -7.24
C SER A 62 10.04 -8.72 -7.19
N TYR A 63 9.62 -9.65 -6.32
CA TYR A 63 8.25 -9.73 -5.83
C TYR A 63 8.28 -9.39 -4.36
N PHE A 64 7.28 -8.66 -3.90
CA PHE A 64 7.21 -8.32 -2.49
C PHE A 64 5.76 -8.19 -2.04
N CYS A 65 5.56 -8.32 -0.74
CA CYS A 65 4.26 -8.05 -0.14
C CYS A 65 4.47 -7.50 1.26
N TYR A 66 3.48 -6.74 1.71
CA TYR A 66 3.48 -6.25 3.09
C TYR A 66 2.05 -6.05 3.55
N SER A 67 1.87 -5.99 4.85
CA SER A 67 0.61 -5.59 5.46
C SER A 67 0.89 -4.50 6.48
N THR A 68 -0.05 -3.57 6.59
CA THR A 68 0.05 -2.49 7.55
C THR A 68 -1.34 -1.92 7.80
N THR A 69 -1.41 -0.83 8.54
CA THR A 69 -2.66 -0.12 8.76
C THR A 69 -2.48 1.35 8.38
N ILE A 70 -3.55 1.91 7.83
CA ILE A 70 -3.61 3.32 7.48
C ILE A 70 -4.35 4.03 8.59
N GLY A 71 -3.75 5.10 9.14
CA GLY A 71 -4.43 5.95 10.11
C GLY A 71 -5.25 7.00 9.38
N LEU A 72 -6.53 7.02 9.62
CA LEU A 72 -7.43 7.99 9.02
C LEU A 72 -7.66 9.16 9.97
N PRO A 73 -8.02 10.36 9.43
CA PRO A 73 -8.20 11.55 10.27
C PRO A 73 -9.24 11.40 11.38
N ASN A 74 -10.23 10.52 11.18
CA ASN A 74 -11.27 10.29 12.18
C ASN A 74 -10.85 9.32 13.28
N GLY A 75 -9.58 8.91 13.30
CA GLY A 75 -9.08 7.96 14.28
C GLY A 75 -9.28 6.50 13.90
N HIS A 76 -9.97 6.24 12.81
CA HIS A 76 -10.14 4.87 12.32
C HIS A 76 -8.85 4.36 11.71
N ARG A 77 -8.68 3.05 11.75
CA ARG A 77 -7.53 2.38 11.17
C ARG A 77 -8.02 1.43 10.09
N GLN A 78 -7.43 1.53 8.92
CA GLN A 78 -7.80 0.70 7.77
C GLN A 78 -6.65 -0.26 7.47
N PRO A 79 -6.87 -1.57 7.63
CA PRO A 79 -5.85 -2.54 7.22
C PRO A 79 -5.65 -2.51 5.71
N VAL A 80 -4.43 -2.74 5.29
CA VAL A 80 -4.09 -2.83 3.87
C VAL A 80 -3.02 -3.89 3.67
N PHE A 81 -3.20 -4.68 2.61
CA PHE A 81 -2.19 -5.59 2.09
C PHE A 81 -1.75 -5.08 0.74
N CYS A 82 -0.48 -5.17 0.47
CA CYS A 82 0.08 -4.78 -0.81
C CYS A 82 0.88 -5.94 -1.38
N VAL A 83 0.66 -6.20 -2.64
CA VAL A 83 1.47 -7.15 -3.40
C VAL A 83 2.04 -6.38 -4.58
N GLY A 84 3.32 -6.54 -4.83
CA GLY A 84 3.96 -5.82 -5.92
C GLY A 84 5.04 -6.64 -6.59
N GLU A 85 5.35 -6.23 -7.82
CA GLU A 85 6.48 -6.76 -8.55
C GLU A 85 7.15 -5.66 -9.35
N SER A 86 8.43 -5.82 -9.58
CA SER A 86 9.23 -4.83 -10.30
C SER A 86 10.17 -5.51 -11.28
N ASP A 87 10.52 -4.76 -12.32
CA ASP A 87 11.56 -5.18 -13.25
C ASP A 87 12.96 -4.80 -12.75
N GLY A 88 13.04 -3.85 -11.84
CA GLY A 88 14.31 -3.25 -11.44
C GLY A 88 14.82 -2.29 -12.50
N LEU A 89 15.74 -1.42 -12.13
CA LEU A 89 16.30 -0.44 -13.07
C LEU A 89 17.23 -1.06 -14.08
N GLU A 90 17.86 -2.18 -13.75
CA GLU A 90 18.84 -2.81 -14.62
C GLU A 90 18.21 -3.54 -15.81
N GLN A 91 16.92 -3.84 -15.77
CA GLN A 91 16.23 -4.53 -16.85
C GLN A 91 15.36 -3.64 -17.70
N SER A 92 15.14 -2.41 -17.26
CA SER A 92 14.30 -1.46 -17.94
C SER A 92 14.83 -0.07 -17.71
N SER A 93 14.90 0.71 -18.77
CA SER A 93 15.32 2.10 -18.64
C SER A 93 14.32 2.94 -17.86
N THR A 94 13.06 2.48 -17.74
CA THR A 94 12.03 3.21 -17.04
C THR A 94 11.85 2.77 -15.60
N GLY A 95 12.24 1.53 -15.26
CA GLY A 95 12.10 1.03 -13.90
C GLY A 95 10.66 1.04 -13.43
N SER A 96 9.84 0.13 -13.94
CA SER A 96 8.42 0.11 -13.59
C SER A 96 8.12 -0.91 -12.50
N MET A 97 7.03 -0.65 -11.80
CA MET A 97 6.54 -1.47 -10.72
C MET A 97 5.02 -1.52 -10.81
N ILE A 98 4.45 -2.69 -10.59
CA ILE A 98 2.99 -2.84 -10.58
C ILE A 98 2.57 -3.66 -9.38
N GLY A 99 1.34 -3.48 -8.96
CA GLY A 99 0.84 -4.28 -7.86
C GLY A 99 -0.64 -4.10 -7.62
N ILE A 100 -1.07 -4.64 -6.50
CA ILE A 100 -2.45 -4.60 -6.05
C ILE A 100 -2.47 -4.26 -4.57
N PHE A 101 -3.36 -3.35 -4.19
CA PHE A 101 -3.73 -3.14 -2.80
C PHE A 101 -5.00 -3.93 -2.51
N VAL A 102 -5.05 -4.55 -1.36
CA VAL A 102 -6.22 -5.25 -0.87
C VAL A 102 -6.59 -4.63 0.48
N PHE A 103 -7.83 -4.15 0.57
CA PHE A 103 -8.33 -3.49 1.77
C PHE A 103 -9.43 -4.37 2.37
N PRO A 104 -9.11 -5.17 3.40
CA PRO A 104 -10.14 -5.93 4.08
C PRO A 104 -11.15 -4.97 4.73
N ARG A 105 -12.41 -5.24 4.57
CA ARG A 105 -13.48 -4.40 5.11
C ARG A 105 -14.26 -5.21 6.12
N PHE A 106 -13.91 -5.07 7.38
CA PHE A 106 -14.64 -5.74 8.44
C PHE A 106 -15.74 -4.83 8.94
N LYS A 107 -16.93 -5.39 9.07
CA LYS A 107 -18.04 -4.64 9.65
C LYS A 107 -17.83 -4.53 11.15
N LEU A 108 -17.95 -3.33 11.68
CA LEU A 108 -17.86 -3.14 13.12
C LEU A 108 -18.98 -3.88 13.86
N ALA A 109 -20.11 -4.09 13.18
CA ALA A 109 -21.20 -4.88 13.73
C ALA A 109 -20.77 -6.31 14.08
N ALA A 110 -19.65 -6.77 13.53
CA ALA A 110 -19.12 -8.07 13.88
C ALA A 110 -18.44 -8.09 15.26
N ALA A 111 -18.17 -6.93 15.85
CA ALA A 111 -17.51 -6.87 17.16
C ALA A 111 -18.26 -7.63 18.25
N PRO A 112 -19.61 -7.55 18.36
CA PRO A 112 -20.32 -8.38 19.31
C PRO A 112 -20.12 -9.86 19.08
N SER A 113 -20.08 -10.27 17.81
CA SER A 113 -19.84 -11.67 17.46
C SER A 113 -18.44 -12.10 17.89
N LEU A 114 -17.46 -11.23 17.72
CA LEU A 114 -16.09 -11.51 18.17
C LEU A 114 -16.04 -11.72 19.66
N ARG A 115 -16.78 -10.92 20.43
CA ARG A 115 -16.86 -11.12 21.88
C ARG A 115 -17.54 -12.43 22.24
N ALA A 116 -18.53 -12.81 21.46
CA ALA A 116 -19.20 -14.08 21.68
C ALA A 116 -18.29 -15.28 21.41
N LEU A 117 -17.31 -15.08 20.53
CA LEU A 117 -16.35 -16.13 20.21
C LEU A 117 -15.23 -16.26 21.27
N SER A 118 -15.03 -15.23 22.04
CA SER A 118 -13.95 -15.21 23.02
C SER A 118 -14.36 -15.80 24.43
#